data_9ece86e9533fbb17d83affaa4b5edadd
#
_entry.id   9ece86e9533fbb17d83affaa4b5edadd
#
_cell.length_a   1.000
_cell.length_b   1.000
_cell.length_c   1.000
_cell.angle_alpha   90.00
_cell.angle_beta   90.00
_cell.angle_gamma   90.00
#
_symmetry.space_group_name_H-M   'P 1'
#
loop_
_entity.id
_entity.type
_entity.pdbx_description
1 polymer ?
#
loop_
_entity_poly.entity_id
_entity_poly.type
_entity_poly.pdbx_seq_one_letter_code
_entity_poly.pdbx_strand_id
1 'polypeptide(L)'
;MKAFFDTSVLVPAMVDQLRNHARCFPAFREYFGDGNEGFCSTHVLAECYSVMTALPLRRRIGPLDAQRLIRDTVTRRLTVISLGTDDYLEAIDRVSGNGLVSGIVYDALHLIAAERAACERIYTFNVDHFQRIGAGPIAITAP
;
A
#
# COMPACT_ATOMS: atom_id res chain seq x y z
N MET A 1 10.58 -4.19 13.31
CA MET A 1 10.41 -4.62 11.91
C MET A 1 9.88 -3.46 11.09
N LYS A 2 10.36 -3.31 9.87
CA LYS A 2 9.89 -2.31 8.92
C LYS A 2 9.02 -2.98 7.86
N ALA A 3 7.77 -2.51 7.72
CA ALA A 3 6.85 -3.04 6.71
C ALA A 3 6.19 -1.94 5.90
N PHE A 4 6.03 -2.22 4.61
CA PHE A 4 5.26 -1.40 3.69
C PHE A 4 3.83 -1.94 3.58
N PHE A 5 2.86 -1.04 3.51
CA PHE A 5 1.45 -1.38 3.36
C PHE A 5 0.91 -0.90 2.02
N ASP A 6 0.46 -1.85 1.21
CA ASP A 6 -0.21 -1.58 -0.05
C ASP A 6 -1.67 -1.16 0.17
N THR A 7 -2.22 -0.44 -0.79
CA THR A 7 -3.63 -0.01 -0.81
C THR A 7 -4.60 -1.18 -0.61
N SER A 8 -4.30 -2.35 -1.19
CA SER A 8 -5.15 -3.55 -1.05
C SER A 8 -5.31 -4.03 0.39
N VAL A 9 -4.40 -3.64 1.28
CA VAL A 9 -4.43 -3.95 2.71
C VAL A 9 -4.92 -2.77 3.53
N LEU A 10 -4.50 -1.55 3.21
CA LEU A 10 -4.87 -0.35 3.97
C LEU A 10 -6.36 -0.03 3.86
N VAL A 11 -6.95 -0.16 2.69
CA VAL A 11 -8.39 0.11 2.52
C VAL A 11 -9.23 -0.83 3.38
N PRO A 12 -9.06 -2.16 3.33
CA PRO A 12 -9.79 -3.05 4.25
C PRO A 12 -9.45 -2.82 5.73
N ALA A 13 -8.22 -2.41 6.05
CA ALA A 13 -7.86 -2.09 7.44
C ALA A 13 -8.67 -0.90 7.98
N MET A 14 -9.00 0.08 7.13
CA MET A 14 -9.76 1.28 7.52
C MET A 14 -11.27 1.13 7.38
N VAL A 15 -11.75 0.20 6.55
CA VAL A 15 -13.17 0.06 6.20
C VAL A 15 -13.73 -1.24 6.77
N ASP A 16 -14.42 -1.14 7.91
CA ASP A 16 -14.92 -2.27 8.67
C ASP A 16 -16.02 -3.07 7.97
N GLN A 17 -16.70 -2.49 6.98
CA GLN A 17 -17.69 -3.18 6.16
C GLN A 17 -17.08 -4.18 5.18
N LEU A 18 -15.77 -4.12 4.92
CA LEU A 18 -15.11 -5.03 3.99
C LEU A 18 -14.77 -6.36 4.65
N ARG A 19 -14.93 -7.44 3.88
CA ARG A 19 -14.69 -8.82 4.33
C ARG A 19 -13.28 -9.02 4.91
N ASN A 20 -12.28 -8.40 4.30
CA ASN A 20 -10.88 -8.55 4.71
C ASN A 20 -10.49 -7.66 5.91
N HIS A 21 -11.40 -6.86 6.45
CA HIS A 21 -11.11 -6.01 7.60
C HIS A 21 -10.56 -6.81 8.79
N ALA A 22 -11.18 -7.94 9.09
CA ALA A 22 -10.77 -8.80 10.22
C ALA A 22 -9.34 -9.33 10.10
N ARG A 23 -8.80 -9.42 8.88
CA ARG A 23 -7.41 -9.84 8.62
C ARG A 23 -6.46 -8.64 8.57
N CYS A 24 -6.88 -7.56 7.90
CA CYS A 24 -6.02 -6.42 7.62
C CYS A 24 -5.82 -5.51 8.83
N PHE A 25 -6.86 -5.25 9.61
CA PHE A 25 -6.76 -4.34 10.74
C PHE A 25 -5.79 -4.82 11.82
N PRO A 26 -5.80 -6.10 12.27
CA PRO A 26 -4.80 -6.58 13.23
C PRO A 26 -3.37 -6.45 12.72
N ALA A 27 -3.10 -6.83 11.47
CA ALA A 27 -1.77 -6.70 10.87
C ALA A 27 -1.29 -5.25 10.82
N PHE A 28 -2.18 -4.31 10.45
CA PHE A 28 -1.88 -2.89 10.42
C PHE A 28 -1.64 -2.34 11.84
N ARG A 29 -2.45 -2.75 12.80
CA ARG A 29 -2.37 -2.28 14.19
C ARG A 29 -1.05 -2.64 14.87
N GLU A 30 -0.39 -3.72 14.49
CA GLU A 30 0.92 -4.11 15.01
C GLU A 30 1.99 -3.04 14.78
N TYR A 31 1.74 -2.12 13.83
CA TYR A 31 2.67 -1.05 13.47
C TYR A 31 2.29 0.32 14.08
N PHE A 32 1.45 0.34 15.11
CA PHE A 32 1.04 1.58 15.79
C PHE A 32 1.96 2.01 16.93
N GLY A 33 2.96 1.21 17.26
CA GLY A 33 3.90 1.51 18.35
C GLY A 33 4.99 0.45 18.50
N ASP A 34 5.82 0.66 19.47
CA ASP A 34 6.83 -0.23 20.03
C ASP A 34 7.62 -1.13 19.07
N GLY A 35 8.61 -0.53 18.39
CA GLY A 35 9.63 -1.27 17.66
C GLY A 35 9.27 -1.65 16.23
N ASN A 36 8.02 -1.47 15.81
CA ASN A 36 7.60 -1.68 14.44
C ASN A 36 7.38 -0.34 13.73
N GLU A 37 7.89 -0.21 12.51
CA GLU A 37 7.75 0.98 11.69
C GLU A 37 6.97 0.64 10.41
N GLY A 38 5.82 1.29 10.22
CA GLY A 38 5.00 1.12 9.02
C GLY A 38 5.25 2.23 8.00
N PHE A 39 5.23 1.85 6.73
CA PHE A 39 5.48 2.73 5.59
C PHE A 39 4.41 2.59 4.53
N CYS A 40 4.18 3.67 3.79
CA CYS A 40 3.46 3.65 2.52
C CYS A 40 4.10 4.67 1.57
N SER A 41 3.57 4.81 0.37
CA SER A 41 4.05 5.80 -0.60
C SER A 41 3.04 6.93 -0.80
N THR A 42 3.49 8.04 -1.40
CA THR A 42 2.59 9.13 -1.83
C THR A 42 1.52 8.62 -2.79
N HIS A 43 1.85 7.64 -3.66
CA HIS A 43 0.88 7.05 -4.58
C HIS A 43 -0.23 6.29 -3.85
N VAL A 44 0.08 5.60 -2.76
CA VAL A 44 -0.90 4.91 -1.91
C VAL A 44 -1.97 5.88 -1.37
N LEU A 45 -1.60 7.11 -1.04
CA LEU A 45 -2.58 8.11 -0.55
C LEU A 45 -3.67 8.37 -1.59
N ALA A 46 -3.28 8.58 -2.85
CA ALA A 46 -4.22 8.81 -3.95
C ALA A 46 -5.04 7.55 -4.26
N GLU A 47 -4.42 6.38 -4.27
CA GLU A 47 -5.13 5.12 -4.49
C GLU A 47 -6.15 4.83 -3.40
N CYS A 48 -5.81 5.04 -2.13
CA CYS A 48 -6.75 4.85 -1.02
C CYS A 48 -7.99 5.72 -1.19
N TYR A 49 -7.83 6.98 -1.55
CA TYR A 49 -8.96 7.88 -1.82
C TYR A 49 -9.82 7.36 -2.98
N SER A 50 -9.19 7.05 -4.10
CA SER A 50 -9.88 6.57 -5.29
C SER A 50 -10.67 5.29 -5.02
N VAL A 51 -10.05 4.32 -4.35
CA VAL A 51 -10.70 3.04 -4.04
C VAL A 51 -11.83 3.22 -3.03
N MET A 52 -11.60 3.91 -1.91
CA MET A 52 -12.62 4.08 -0.87
C MET A 52 -13.88 4.77 -1.37
N THR A 53 -13.72 5.84 -2.16
CA THR A 53 -14.86 6.61 -2.67
C THR A 53 -15.63 5.89 -3.78
N ALA A 54 -15.05 4.86 -4.39
CA ALA A 54 -15.68 4.05 -5.42
C ALA A 54 -16.30 2.73 -4.89
N LEU A 55 -16.05 2.35 -3.63
CA LEU A 55 -16.56 1.10 -3.08
C LEU A 55 -18.09 1.06 -3.09
N PRO A 56 -18.70 -0.01 -3.65
CA PRO A 56 -20.15 -0.17 -3.73
C PRO A 56 -20.73 -0.67 -2.40
N LEU A 57 -20.45 0.03 -1.32
CA LEU A 57 -20.91 -0.32 0.02
C LEU A 57 -22.38 0.08 0.21
N ARG A 58 -23.06 -0.61 1.11
CA ARG A 58 -24.41 -0.25 1.53
C ARG A 58 -24.45 1.18 2.07
N ARG A 59 -23.47 1.57 2.88
CA ARG A 59 -23.20 2.93 3.31
C ARG A 59 -21.88 3.38 2.67
N ARG A 60 -21.99 4.19 1.61
CA ARG A 60 -20.84 4.66 0.86
C ARG A 60 -19.97 5.60 1.68
N ILE A 61 -18.67 5.58 1.38
CA ILE A 61 -17.69 6.50 1.96
C ILE A 61 -17.67 7.76 1.09
N GLY A 62 -18.12 8.88 1.66
CA GLY A 62 -18.06 10.17 0.98
C GLY A 62 -16.66 10.76 0.93
N PRO A 63 -16.44 11.80 0.08
CA PRO A 63 -15.14 12.44 -0.08
C PRO A 63 -14.51 12.93 1.24
N LEU A 64 -15.28 13.55 2.10
CA LEU A 64 -14.77 14.06 3.39
C LEU A 64 -14.40 12.96 4.36
N ASP A 65 -15.18 11.88 4.39
CA ASP A 65 -14.86 10.72 5.23
C ASP A 65 -13.59 10.03 4.77
N ALA A 66 -13.41 9.86 3.46
CA ALA A 66 -12.18 9.32 2.88
C ALA A 66 -10.97 10.20 3.21
N GLN A 67 -11.10 11.52 3.08
CA GLN A 67 -10.06 12.47 3.44
C GLN A 67 -9.65 12.33 4.91
N ARG A 68 -10.62 12.25 5.82
CA ARG A 68 -10.36 12.10 7.26
C ARG A 68 -9.69 10.79 7.60
N LEU A 69 -10.15 9.68 7.02
CA LEU A 69 -9.55 8.36 7.21
C LEU A 69 -8.07 8.36 6.79
N ILE A 70 -7.75 8.94 5.64
CA ILE A 70 -6.38 9.01 5.15
C ILE A 70 -5.52 9.88 6.08
N ARG A 71 -5.97 11.08 6.44
CA ARG A 71 -5.22 11.99 7.31
C ARG A 71 -5.05 11.45 8.72
N ASP A 72 -6.13 10.95 9.31
CA ASP A 72 -6.15 10.59 10.72
C ASP A 72 -5.65 9.17 10.99
N THR A 73 -5.63 8.31 9.97
CA THR A 73 -5.17 6.95 10.10
C THR A 73 -3.85 6.72 9.36
N VAL A 74 -3.83 6.88 8.04
CA VAL A 74 -2.65 6.54 7.24
C VAL A 74 -1.47 7.45 7.60
N THR A 75 -1.62 8.77 7.42
CA THR A 75 -0.49 9.69 7.60
C THR A 75 -0.07 9.89 9.05
N ARG A 76 -0.90 9.52 10.01
CA ARG A 76 -0.53 9.55 11.44
C ARG A 76 0.20 8.29 11.89
N ARG A 77 -0.01 7.16 11.22
CA ARG A 77 0.51 5.87 11.64
C ARG A 77 1.66 5.38 10.80
N LEU A 78 1.73 5.81 9.55
CA LEU A 78 2.74 5.38 8.61
C LEU A 78 3.65 6.53 8.20
N THR A 79 4.92 6.22 7.96
CA THR A 79 5.83 7.12 7.27
C THR A 79 5.55 7.06 5.77
N VAL A 80 5.26 8.21 5.18
CA VAL A 80 4.95 8.31 3.75
C VAL A 80 6.23 8.57 2.96
N ILE A 81 6.60 7.67 2.07
CA ILE A 81 7.75 7.82 1.17
C ILE A 81 7.31 8.63 -0.05
N SER A 82 7.93 9.79 -0.23
CA SER A 82 7.66 10.65 -1.38
C SER A 82 8.30 10.07 -2.64
N LEU A 83 7.49 9.88 -3.70
CA LEU A 83 7.94 9.39 -5.00
C LEU A 83 8.10 10.55 -5.97
N GLY A 84 9.27 10.66 -6.58
CA GLY A 84 9.60 11.66 -7.59
C GLY A 84 9.65 11.08 -9.00
N THR A 85 9.98 11.95 -9.96
CA THR A 85 10.04 11.59 -11.38
C THR A 85 10.94 10.37 -11.65
N ASP A 86 12.12 10.34 -11.03
CA ASP A 86 13.07 9.23 -11.22
C ASP A 86 12.52 7.89 -10.72
N ASP A 87 11.71 7.91 -9.66
CA ASP A 87 11.05 6.71 -9.13
C ASP A 87 10.03 6.15 -10.13
N TYR A 88 9.25 7.03 -10.74
CA TYR A 88 8.28 6.64 -11.77
C TYR A 88 8.97 6.07 -13.00
N LEU A 89 10.04 6.70 -13.46
CA LEU A 89 10.81 6.20 -14.60
C LEU A 89 11.43 4.83 -14.29
N GLU A 90 11.98 4.65 -13.10
CA GLU A 90 12.51 3.36 -12.66
C GLU A 90 11.41 2.28 -12.59
N ALA A 91 10.23 2.62 -12.08
CA ALA A 91 9.09 1.68 -12.06
C ALA A 91 8.70 1.24 -13.47
N ILE A 92 8.63 2.19 -14.41
CA ILE A 92 8.34 1.91 -15.82
C ILE A 92 9.41 1.00 -16.43
N ASP A 93 10.69 1.28 -16.16
CA ASP A 93 11.81 0.46 -16.64
C ASP A 93 11.72 -0.98 -16.12
N ARG A 94 11.42 -1.17 -14.84
CA ARG A 94 11.29 -2.51 -14.23
C ARG A 94 10.15 -3.30 -14.84
N VAL A 95 8.97 -2.70 -15.01
CA VAL A 95 7.82 -3.42 -15.58
C VAL A 95 7.99 -3.68 -17.07
N SER A 96 8.50 -2.73 -17.83
CA SER A 96 8.75 -2.90 -19.26
C SER A 96 9.85 -3.93 -19.53
N GLY A 97 10.92 -3.92 -18.74
CA GLY A 97 12.02 -4.89 -18.84
C GLY A 97 11.60 -6.33 -18.55
N ASN A 98 10.54 -6.53 -17.77
CA ASN A 98 9.95 -7.83 -17.47
C ASN A 98 8.74 -8.17 -18.36
N GLY A 99 8.43 -7.36 -19.37
CA GLY A 99 7.29 -7.58 -20.26
C GLY A 99 5.94 -7.46 -19.57
N LEU A 100 5.87 -6.75 -18.44
CA LEU A 100 4.66 -6.55 -17.67
C LEU A 100 3.90 -5.31 -18.15
N VAL A 101 2.57 -5.32 -18.01
CA VAL A 101 1.70 -4.29 -18.59
C VAL A 101 0.67 -3.78 -17.59
N SER A 102 0.02 -2.65 -17.94
CA SER A 102 -1.12 -2.11 -17.21
C SER A 102 -0.80 -1.69 -15.76
N GLY A 103 -1.70 -1.90 -14.84
CA GLY A 103 -1.64 -1.40 -13.46
C GLY A 103 -0.52 -1.98 -12.59
N ILE A 104 0.21 -2.98 -13.05
CA ILE A 104 1.33 -3.54 -12.30
C ILE A 104 2.46 -2.51 -12.08
N VAL A 105 2.50 -1.44 -12.86
CA VAL A 105 3.42 -0.31 -12.64
C VAL A 105 3.22 0.34 -11.27
N TYR A 106 2.01 0.34 -10.74
CA TYR A 106 1.72 0.88 -9.41
C TYR A 106 2.35 0.03 -8.31
N ASP A 107 2.35 -1.29 -8.47
CA ASP A 107 3.01 -2.20 -7.54
C ASP A 107 4.54 -2.02 -7.60
N ALA A 108 5.09 -1.70 -8.77
CA ALA A 108 6.51 -1.37 -8.91
C ALA A 108 6.88 -0.06 -8.16
N LEU A 109 6.00 0.94 -8.16
CA LEU A 109 6.17 2.16 -7.36
C LEU A 109 6.22 1.84 -5.86
N HIS A 110 5.33 0.96 -5.39
CA HIS A 110 5.29 0.55 -4.00
C HIS A 110 6.55 -0.24 -3.61
N LEU A 111 7.02 -1.10 -4.51
CA LEU A 111 8.26 -1.85 -4.30
C LEU A 111 9.46 -0.90 -4.16
N ILE A 112 9.58 0.08 -5.02
CA ILE A 112 10.66 1.09 -4.96
C ILE A 112 10.60 1.86 -3.63
N ALA A 113 9.41 2.27 -3.18
CA ALA A 113 9.24 2.95 -1.90
C ALA A 113 9.64 2.05 -0.72
N ALA A 114 9.25 0.78 -0.75
CA ALA A 114 9.61 -0.20 0.27
C ALA A 114 11.12 -0.45 0.33
N GLU A 115 11.78 -0.56 -0.82
CA GLU A 115 13.24 -0.69 -0.91
C GLU A 115 13.95 0.54 -0.33
N ARG A 116 13.49 1.74 -0.68
CA ARG A 116 14.05 2.99 -0.16
C ARG A 116 13.94 3.11 1.36
N ALA A 117 12.83 2.63 1.92
CA ALA A 117 12.61 2.61 3.37
C ALA A 117 13.33 1.45 4.07
N ALA A 118 14.00 0.58 3.31
CA ALA A 118 14.62 -0.65 3.81
C ALA A 118 13.61 -1.55 4.55
N CYS A 119 12.42 -1.69 3.98
CA CYS A 119 11.39 -2.56 4.52
C CYS A 119 11.78 -4.03 4.36
N GLU A 120 11.49 -4.82 5.38
CA GLU A 120 11.70 -6.26 5.39
C GLU A 120 10.50 -7.01 4.79
N ARG A 121 9.33 -6.35 4.75
CA ARG A 121 8.06 -6.93 4.32
C ARG A 121 7.18 -5.93 3.59
N ILE A 122 6.40 -6.43 2.64
CA ILE A 122 5.27 -5.72 2.03
C ILE A 122 4.00 -6.53 2.33
N TYR A 123 3.01 -5.87 2.93
CA TYR A 123 1.67 -6.42 3.10
C TYR A 123 0.83 -6.04 1.88
N THR A 124 0.37 -7.05 1.14
CA THR A 124 -0.44 -6.89 -0.07
C THR A 124 -1.26 -8.14 -0.37
N PHE A 125 -2.40 -7.98 -1.03
CA PHE A 125 -3.11 -9.11 -1.64
C PHE A 125 -2.65 -9.39 -3.08
N ASN A 126 -1.86 -8.48 -3.67
CA ASN A 126 -1.30 -8.63 -5.03
C ASN A 126 0.05 -9.34 -5.02
N VAL A 127 0.19 -10.41 -4.25
CA VAL A 127 1.46 -11.12 -4.04
C VAL A 127 2.12 -11.51 -5.37
N ASP A 128 1.34 -12.02 -6.32
CA ASP A 128 1.83 -12.42 -7.65
C ASP A 128 2.47 -11.25 -8.42
N HIS A 129 1.87 -10.07 -8.35
CA HIS A 129 2.42 -8.87 -9.03
C HIS A 129 3.83 -8.55 -8.55
N PHE A 130 4.03 -8.50 -7.24
CA PHE A 130 5.35 -8.20 -6.66
C PHE A 130 6.38 -9.28 -6.98
N GLN A 131 5.97 -10.54 -6.98
CA GLN A 131 6.85 -11.65 -7.36
C GLN A 131 7.27 -11.56 -8.83
N ARG A 132 6.36 -11.18 -9.72
CA ARG A 132 6.64 -11.02 -11.15
C ARG A 132 7.56 -9.83 -11.43
N ILE A 133 7.47 -8.75 -10.64
CA ILE A 133 8.39 -7.61 -10.74
C ILE A 133 9.78 -8.00 -10.22
N GLY A 134 9.85 -8.81 -9.18
CA GLY A 134 11.09 -9.21 -8.51
C GLY A 134 11.33 -8.42 -7.24
N ALA A 135 10.81 -8.92 -6.11
CA ALA A 135 10.88 -8.25 -4.81
C ALA A 135 12.23 -8.40 -4.09
N GLY A 136 13.17 -9.18 -4.64
CA GLY A 136 14.46 -9.41 -4.00
C GLY A 136 14.30 -10.03 -2.61
N PRO A 137 14.96 -9.48 -1.58
CA PRO A 137 14.92 -10.04 -0.22
C PRO A 137 13.65 -9.66 0.56
N ILE A 138 12.80 -8.78 0.04
CA ILE A 138 11.59 -8.31 0.75
C ILE A 138 10.53 -9.41 0.75
N ALA A 139 10.04 -9.79 1.93
CA ALA A 139 8.96 -10.76 2.07
C ALA A 139 7.63 -10.15 1.60
N ILE A 140 6.96 -10.79 0.66
CA ILE A 140 5.64 -10.37 0.17
C ILE A 140 4.59 -11.23 0.85
N THR A 141 3.67 -10.60 1.59
CA THR A 141 2.77 -11.32 2.49
C THR A 141 1.34 -10.77 2.41
N ALA A 142 0.37 -11.66 2.24
CA ALA A 142 -1.03 -11.32 2.49
C ALA A 142 -1.32 -11.43 4.00
N PRO A 143 -2.11 -10.51 4.58
CA PRO A 143 -2.51 -10.58 6.00
C PRO A 143 -3.32 -11.81 6.34
#